data_5d6bdf3f6cdd1f4290593287b4ef11ea
#
_entry.id   5d6bdf3f6cdd1f4290593287b4ef11ea
#
_cell.length_a   1.000
_cell.length_b   1.000
_cell.length_c   1.000
_cell.angle_alpha   90.00
_cell.angle_beta   90.00
_cell.angle_gamma   90.00
#
_symmetry.space_group_name_H-M   'P 1'
#
loop_
_entity.id
_entity.type
_entity.pdbx_description
1 polymer ?
#
loop_
_entity_poly.entity_id
_entity_poly.type
_entity_poly.pdbx_seq_one_letter_code
_entity_poly.pdbx_strand_id
1 'polypeptide(L)'
;MFKNLVKLIKSIQLTRSESMLKTYIPNLLTFTNLSLGVLSILETFKQNYFWAAIFIITAALIDRYDGRIARFLNVSSDLGKQLDSLSDLISFGVAPAFLVFIKYNFLDLDYMKVIGGCFLLSYIISGSYRLAKYNTSQFDGIFTGVPITVAGSIIALFSLAIPNNSIFSILLSIILLTLLTYLMISKFKLKKI
;
A
#
# COMPACT_ATOMS: atom_id res chain seq x y z
N MET A 1 -10.45 37.64 37.72
CA MET A 1 -9.21 37.20 37.06
C MET A 1 -9.08 35.68 37.02
N PHE A 2 -9.12 34.98 38.16
CA PHE A 2 -8.96 33.52 38.25
C PHE A 2 -10.00 32.70 37.44
N LYS A 3 -11.30 33.05 37.48
CA LYS A 3 -12.36 32.40 36.69
C LYS A 3 -12.14 32.44 35.16
N ASN A 4 -11.59 33.55 34.66
CA ASN A 4 -11.29 33.70 33.22
C ASN A 4 -10.07 32.85 32.82
N LEU A 5 -9.10 32.70 33.69
CA LEU A 5 -7.92 31.84 33.47
C LEU A 5 -8.32 30.36 33.43
N VAL A 6 -9.18 29.90 34.35
CA VAL A 6 -9.71 28.55 34.37
C VAL A 6 -10.56 28.24 33.12
N LYS A 7 -11.36 29.21 32.67
CA LYS A 7 -12.17 29.06 31.45
C LYS A 7 -11.28 28.98 30.17
N LEU A 8 -10.21 29.76 30.15
CA LEU A 8 -9.21 29.74 29.07
C LEU A 8 -8.45 28.41 29.04
N ILE A 9 -7.98 27.91 30.19
CA ILE A 9 -7.29 26.61 30.30
C ILE A 9 -8.20 25.48 29.85
N LYS A 10 -9.48 25.50 30.28
CA LYS A 10 -10.46 24.48 29.90
C LYS A 10 -10.81 24.52 28.39
N SER A 11 -10.89 25.69 27.77
CA SER A 11 -11.08 25.83 26.33
C SER A 11 -9.85 25.34 25.55
N ILE A 12 -8.63 25.63 26.01
CA ILE A 12 -7.37 25.17 25.39
C ILE A 12 -7.26 23.63 25.50
N GLN A 13 -7.63 23.03 26.63
CA GLN A 13 -7.64 21.57 26.79
C GLN A 13 -8.68 20.89 25.90
N LEU A 14 -9.88 21.46 25.75
CA LEU A 14 -10.93 20.93 24.87
C LEU A 14 -10.49 20.99 23.40
N THR A 15 -9.94 22.13 22.93
CA THR A 15 -9.43 22.26 21.57
C THR A 15 -8.24 21.35 21.30
N ARG A 16 -7.35 21.12 22.27
CA ARG A 16 -6.23 20.18 22.15
C ARG A 16 -6.70 18.73 22.10
N SER A 17 -7.71 18.35 22.89
CA SER A 17 -8.31 17.01 22.89
C SER A 17 -9.02 16.73 21.54
N GLU A 18 -9.79 17.68 21.02
CA GLU A 18 -10.44 17.54 19.70
C GLU A 18 -9.42 17.47 18.54
N SER A 19 -8.34 18.23 18.59
CA SER A 19 -7.30 18.18 17.58
C SER A 19 -6.53 16.86 17.60
N MET A 20 -6.30 16.30 18.80
CA MET A 20 -5.67 14.98 18.93
C MET A 20 -6.57 13.87 18.40
N LEU A 21 -7.86 13.84 18.77
CA LEU A 21 -8.83 12.87 18.26
C LEU A 21 -8.91 12.90 16.71
N LYS A 22 -8.91 14.08 16.11
CA LYS A 22 -8.94 14.24 14.66
C LYS A 22 -7.70 13.63 13.97
N THR A 23 -6.54 13.67 14.60
CA THR A 23 -5.29 13.09 14.08
C THR A 23 -5.25 11.56 14.23
N TYR A 24 -5.92 10.99 15.24
CA TYR A 24 -5.94 9.54 15.45
C TYR A 24 -6.76 8.78 14.40
N ILE A 25 -7.83 9.38 13.85
CA ILE A 25 -8.71 8.70 12.89
C ILE A 25 -7.96 8.28 11.61
N PRO A 26 -7.21 9.15 10.91
CA PRO A 26 -6.44 8.73 9.74
C PRO A 26 -5.40 7.66 10.09
N ASN A 27 -4.65 7.84 11.18
CA ASN A 27 -3.64 6.86 11.60
C ASN A 27 -4.25 5.47 11.89
N LEU A 28 -5.46 5.42 12.45
CA LEU A 28 -6.17 4.15 12.68
C LEU A 28 -6.50 3.45 11.35
N LEU A 29 -6.92 4.20 10.34
CA LEU A 29 -7.18 3.65 9.00
C LEU A 29 -5.88 3.14 8.35
N THR A 30 -4.79 3.89 8.48
CA THR A 30 -3.46 3.47 8.01
C THR A 30 -3.00 2.18 8.71
N PHE A 31 -3.19 2.05 10.03
CA PHE A 31 -2.90 0.79 10.74
C PHE A 31 -3.84 -0.35 10.33
N THR A 32 -5.09 -0.06 9.98
CA THR A 32 -6.01 -1.07 9.45
C THR A 32 -5.55 -1.54 8.06
N ASN A 33 -5.13 -0.62 7.18
CA ASN A 33 -4.51 -0.94 5.90
C ASN A 33 -3.30 -1.87 6.09
N LEU A 34 -2.36 -1.50 6.97
CA LEU A 34 -1.19 -2.31 7.30
C LEU A 34 -1.58 -3.72 7.81
N SER A 35 -2.57 -3.79 8.71
CA SER A 35 -3.04 -5.06 9.28
C SER A 35 -3.60 -5.98 8.21
N LEU A 36 -4.36 -5.45 7.25
CA LEU A 36 -4.88 -6.20 6.12
C LEU A 36 -3.75 -6.72 5.21
N GLY A 37 -2.70 -5.92 4.98
CA GLY A 37 -1.52 -6.37 4.26
C GLY A 37 -0.83 -7.55 4.94
N VAL A 38 -0.65 -7.48 6.25
CA VAL A 38 -0.08 -8.60 7.05
C VAL A 38 -0.98 -9.82 7.02
N LEU A 39 -2.31 -9.66 7.19
CA LEU A 39 -3.27 -10.76 7.09
C LEU A 39 -3.22 -11.41 5.71
N SER A 40 -3.10 -10.63 4.64
CA SER A 40 -2.90 -11.17 3.28
C SER A 40 -1.66 -12.05 3.18
N ILE A 41 -0.55 -11.64 3.76
CA ILE A 41 0.68 -12.45 3.79
C ILE A 41 0.44 -13.76 4.55
N LEU A 42 -0.20 -13.71 5.72
CA LEU A 42 -0.52 -14.90 6.51
C LEU A 42 -1.42 -15.87 5.76
N GLU A 43 -2.48 -15.39 5.09
CA GLU A 43 -3.36 -16.23 4.29
C GLU A 43 -2.64 -16.79 3.04
N THR A 44 -1.70 -16.06 2.48
CA THR A 44 -0.85 -16.54 1.39
C THR A 44 -0.02 -17.75 1.83
N PHE A 45 0.60 -17.70 3.01
CA PHE A 45 1.35 -18.85 3.56
C PHE A 45 0.46 -20.07 3.89
N LYS A 46 -0.81 -19.84 4.22
CA LYS A 46 -1.82 -20.91 4.39
C LYS A 46 -2.38 -21.41 3.06
N GLN A 47 -1.90 -20.89 1.93
CA GLN A 47 -2.42 -21.20 0.58
C GLN A 47 -3.88 -20.76 0.34
N ASN A 48 -4.42 -19.88 1.18
CA ASN A 48 -5.75 -19.30 1.04
C ASN A 48 -5.70 -18.07 0.11
N TYR A 49 -5.32 -18.27 -1.14
CA TYR A 49 -5.03 -17.19 -2.10
C TYR A 49 -6.23 -16.28 -2.39
N PHE A 50 -7.43 -16.80 -2.27
CA PHE A 50 -8.66 -16.02 -2.42
C PHE A 50 -8.75 -14.94 -1.32
N TRP A 51 -8.61 -15.33 -0.05
CA TRP A 51 -8.67 -14.38 1.07
C TRP A 51 -7.47 -13.44 1.07
N ALA A 52 -6.30 -13.92 0.69
CA ALA A 52 -5.11 -13.08 0.55
C ALA A 52 -5.35 -11.93 -0.44
N ALA A 53 -5.91 -12.22 -1.62
CA ALA A 53 -6.24 -11.21 -2.62
C ALA A 53 -7.35 -10.26 -2.15
N ILE A 54 -8.39 -10.76 -1.48
CA ILE A 54 -9.49 -9.95 -0.92
C ILE A 54 -8.95 -8.95 0.12
N PHE A 55 -8.02 -9.36 0.99
CA PHE A 55 -7.42 -8.44 1.96
C PHE A 55 -6.63 -7.32 1.29
N ILE A 56 -5.87 -7.58 0.21
CA ILE A 56 -5.18 -6.53 -0.57
C ILE A 56 -6.20 -5.55 -1.17
N ILE A 57 -7.27 -6.06 -1.78
CA ILE A 57 -8.30 -5.20 -2.39
C ILE A 57 -9.02 -4.36 -1.32
N THR A 58 -9.32 -4.96 -0.17
CA THR A 58 -9.94 -4.23 0.95
C THR A 58 -9.00 -3.17 1.51
N ALA A 59 -7.70 -3.49 1.63
CA ALA A 59 -6.68 -2.52 2.01
C ALA A 59 -6.67 -1.31 1.05
N ALA A 60 -6.75 -1.55 -0.26
CA ALA A 60 -6.79 -0.47 -1.27
C ALA A 60 -8.04 0.42 -1.16
N LEU A 61 -9.18 -0.14 -0.75
CA LEU A 61 -10.37 0.65 -0.48
C LEU A 61 -10.17 1.54 0.76
N ILE A 62 -9.62 0.99 1.84
CA ILE A 62 -9.37 1.74 3.08
C ILE A 62 -8.35 2.85 2.84
N ASP A 63 -7.23 2.57 2.17
CA ASP A 63 -6.20 3.54 1.76
C ASP A 63 -6.81 4.73 0.99
N ARG A 64 -7.73 4.45 0.08
CA ARG A 64 -8.42 5.52 -0.65
C ARG A 64 -9.22 6.45 0.26
N TYR A 65 -9.76 5.93 1.38
CA TYR A 65 -10.59 6.71 2.32
C TYR A 65 -9.74 7.47 3.34
N ASP A 66 -8.62 6.92 3.83
CA ASP A 66 -7.81 7.58 4.86
C ASP A 66 -7.22 8.89 4.37
N GLY A 67 -6.65 8.95 3.17
CA GLY A 67 -6.16 10.18 2.56
C GLY A 67 -7.26 11.22 2.28
N ARG A 68 -8.51 10.81 2.06
CA ARG A 68 -9.65 11.74 1.93
C ARG A 68 -10.07 12.29 3.27
N ILE A 69 -10.12 11.43 4.30
CA ILE A 69 -10.49 11.81 5.66
C ILE A 69 -9.45 12.74 6.28
N ALA A 70 -8.15 12.45 6.11
CA ALA A 70 -7.06 13.32 6.57
C ALA A 70 -7.16 14.73 5.98
N ARG A 71 -7.45 14.84 4.68
CA ARG A 71 -7.66 16.13 4.00
C ARG A 71 -8.93 16.85 4.47
N PHE A 72 -10.02 16.12 4.65
CA PHE A 72 -11.29 16.69 5.14
C PHE A 72 -11.16 17.23 6.57
N LEU A 73 -10.38 16.55 7.41
CA LEU A 73 -10.15 16.95 8.81
C LEU A 73 -9.03 18.01 8.95
N ASN A 74 -8.32 18.37 7.85
CA ASN A 74 -7.17 19.26 7.86
C ASN A 74 -6.06 18.83 8.84
N VAL A 75 -5.82 17.53 8.97
CA VAL A 75 -4.84 16.93 9.89
C VAL A 75 -3.78 16.13 9.14
N SER A 76 -3.04 16.78 8.26
CA SER A 76 -1.86 16.15 7.66
C SER A 76 -0.64 16.34 8.56
N SER A 77 0.06 15.25 8.90
CA SER A 77 1.34 15.28 9.62
C SER A 77 2.41 14.56 8.83
N ASP A 78 3.67 14.95 9.02
CA ASP A 78 4.79 14.25 8.36
C ASP A 78 4.91 12.81 8.84
N LEU A 79 4.62 12.55 10.13
CA LEU A 79 4.54 11.19 10.68
C LEU A 79 3.45 10.37 9.98
N GLY A 80 2.25 10.95 9.79
CA GLY A 80 1.14 10.29 9.10
C GLY A 80 1.51 9.88 7.67
N LYS A 81 2.18 10.76 6.91
CA LYS A 81 2.67 10.44 5.55
C LYS A 81 3.68 9.28 5.54
N GLN A 82 4.58 9.23 6.53
CA GLN A 82 5.57 8.14 6.60
C GLN A 82 4.89 6.81 6.99
N LEU A 83 3.96 6.84 7.94
CA LEU A 83 3.17 5.66 8.32
C LEU A 83 2.36 5.12 7.14
N ASP A 84 1.71 5.99 6.37
CA ASP A 84 0.97 5.69 5.16
C ASP A 84 1.87 4.99 4.12
N SER A 85 3.02 5.58 3.80
CA SER A 85 3.97 4.98 2.87
C SER A 85 4.52 3.62 3.33
N LEU A 86 4.75 3.42 4.63
CA LEU A 86 5.17 2.13 5.18
C LEU A 86 4.04 1.09 5.09
N SER A 87 2.81 1.49 5.40
CA SER A 87 1.61 0.67 5.25
C SER A 87 1.42 0.24 3.79
N ASP A 88 1.49 1.19 2.86
CA ASP A 88 1.36 0.97 1.43
C ASP A 88 2.42 0.01 0.89
N LEU A 89 3.67 0.14 1.36
CA LEU A 89 4.73 -0.77 0.97
C LEU A 89 4.43 -2.21 1.38
N ILE A 90 3.89 -2.44 2.57
CA ILE A 90 3.52 -3.78 3.03
C ILE A 90 2.29 -4.29 2.26
N SER A 91 1.22 -3.50 2.19
CA SER A 91 -0.08 -3.94 1.67
C SER A 91 -0.10 -4.07 0.15
N PHE A 92 0.65 -3.22 -0.58
CA PHE A 92 0.64 -3.17 -2.04
C PHE A 92 1.99 -3.46 -2.69
N GLY A 93 3.08 -3.52 -1.91
CA GLY A 93 4.39 -3.96 -2.36
C GLY A 93 4.64 -5.42 -1.97
N VAL A 94 4.79 -5.67 -0.68
CA VAL A 94 5.22 -6.97 -0.15
C VAL A 94 4.14 -8.03 -0.29
N ALA A 95 2.91 -7.76 0.19
CA ALA A 95 1.83 -8.75 0.20
C ALA A 95 1.49 -9.29 -1.20
N PRO A 96 1.23 -8.45 -2.24
CA PRO A 96 0.94 -8.97 -3.57
C PRO A 96 2.13 -9.65 -4.22
N ALA A 97 3.37 -9.23 -3.95
CA ALA A 97 4.56 -9.90 -4.45
C ALA A 97 4.69 -11.32 -3.88
N PHE A 98 4.49 -11.50 -2.57
CA PHE A 98 4.47 -12.83 -1.94
C PHE A 98 3.29 -13.67 -2.42
N LEU A 99 2.12 -13.08 -2.62
CA LEU A 99 0.95 -13.78 -3.15
C LEU A 99 1.25 -14.42 -4.50
N VAL A 100 1.86 -13.70 -5.43
CA VAL A 100 2.26 -14.23 -6.74
C VAL A 100 3.35 -15.27 -6.58
N PHE A 101 4.38 -14.99 -5.80
CA PHE A 101 5.54 -15.85 -5.64
C PHE A 101 5.19 -17.23 -5.08
N ILE A 102 4.29 -17.29 -4.09
CA ILE A 102 3.87 -18.54 -3.47
C ILE A 102 2.80 -19.23 -4.32
N LYS A 103 1.78 -18.49 -4.77
CA LYS A 103 0.64 -19.05 -5.52
C LYS A 103 1.09 -19.74 -6.81
N TYR A 104 2.04 -19.16 -7.55
CA TYR A 104 2.50 -19.72 -8.82
C TYR A 104 3.74 -20.62 -8.68
N ASN A 105 3.98 -21.14 -7.46
CA ASN A 105 4.96 -22.19 -7.16
C ASN A 105 6.37 -21.87 -7.66
N PHE A 106 6.82 -20.61 -7.53
CA PHE A 106 8.21 -20.26 -7.85
C PHE A 106 9.22 -21.00 -6.97
N LEU A 107 8.77 -21.55 -5.82
CA LEU A 107 9.62 -22.29 -4.88
C LEU A 107 9.93 -23.71 -5.35
N ASP A 108 9.13 -24.31 -6.22
CA ASP A 108 9.22 -25.74 -6.57
C ASP A 108 10.30 -26.05 -7.60
N LEU A 109 10.73 -25.05 -8.37
CA LEU A 109 11.74 -25.19 -9.40
C LEU A 109 13.00 -24.43 -8.98
N ASP A 110 14.15 -25.12 -8.80
CA ASP A 110 15.36 -24.49 -8.25
C ASP A 110 15.82 -23.24 -8.99
N TYR A 111 15.78 -23.23 -10.30
CA TYR A 111 16.10 -22.04 -11.09
C TYR A 111 15.02 -20.93 -10.95
N MET A 112 13.76 -21.32 -10.81
CA MET A 112 12.66 -20.38 -10.68
C MET A 112 12.61 -19.69 -9.31
N LYS A 113 13.15 -20.31 -8.25
CA LYS A 113 13.31 -19.66 -6.94
C LYS A 113 14.13 -18.38 -7.05
N VAL A 114 15.30 -18.47 -7.71
CA VAL A 114 16.20 -17.33 -7.86
C VAL A 114 15.60 -16.28 -8.78
N ILE A 115 15.10 -16.70 -9.94
CA ILE A 115 14.49 -15.80 -10.93
C ILE A 115 13.24 -15.11 -10.36
N GLY A 116 12.33 -15.88 -9.79
CA GLY A 116 11.11 -15.34 -9.15
C GLY A 116 11.42 -14.42 -7.98
N GLY A 117 12.45 -14.78 -7.16
CA GLY A 117 12.95 -13.93 -6.09
C GLY A 117 13.48 -12.59 -6.60
N CYS A 118 14.20 -12.57 -7.73
CA CYS A 118 14.67 -11.34 -8.37
C CYS A 118 13.50 -10.44 -8.84
N PHE A 119 12.46 -11.02 -9.44
CA PHE A 119 11.28 -10.26 -9.86
C PHE A 119 10.49 -9.72 -8.67
N LEU A 120 10.30 -10.54 -7.62
CA LEU A 120 9.68 -10.13 -6.37
C LEU A 120 10.42 -8.94 -5.75
N LEU A 121 11.74 -9.06 -5.58
CA LEU A 121 12.57 -7.98 -5.01
C LEU A 121 12.53 -6.73 -5.88
N SER A 122 12.64 -6.86 -7.20
CA SER A 122 12.58 -5.73 -8.12
C SER A 122 11.26 -4.97 -8.01
N TYR A 123 10.14 -5.67 -7.87
CA TYR A 123 8.83 -5.07 -7.68
C TYR A 123 8.75 -4.30 -6.35
N ILE A 124 9.18 -4.90 -5.24
CA ILE A 124 9.17 -4.25 -3.91
C ILE A 124 10.10 -3.03 -3.89
N ILE A 125 11.31 -3.15 -4.47
CA ILE A 125 12.29 -2.05 -4.53
C ILE A 125 11.74 -0.90 -5.38
N SER A 126 11.12 -1.19 -6.51
CA SER A 126 10.52 -0.15 -7.35
C SER A 126 9.39 0.60 -6.66
N GLY A 127 8.55 -0.13 -5.91
CA GLY A 127 7.49 0.44 -5.08
C GLY A 127 8.03 1.32 -3.96
N SER A 128 9.03 0.84 -3.21
CA SER A 128 9.66 1.60 -2.14
C SER A 128 10.37 2.86 -2.65
N TYR A 129 11.11 2.76 -3.76
CA TYR A 129 11.76 3.90 -4.39
C TYR A 129 10.74 4.96 -4.81
N ARG A 130 9.63 4.53 -5.40
CA ARG A 130 8.54 5.41 -5.82
C ARG A 130 7.91 6.16 -4.63
N LEU A 131 7.60 5.46 -3.53
CA LEU A 131 7.05 6.06 -2.31
C LEU A 131 8.04 7.08 -1.70
N ALA A 132 9.31 6.71 -1.58
CA ALA A 132 10.36 7.60 -1.07
C ALA A 132 10.51 8.85 -1.94
N LYS A 133 10.53 8.69 -3.27
CA LYS A 133 10.61 9.80 -4.22
C LYS A 133 9.41 10.75 -4.09
N TYR A 134 8.20 10.19 -3.94
CA TYR A 134 6.98 10.99 -3.77
C TYR A 134 7.00 11.79 -2.47
N ASN A 135 7.51 11.20 -1.38
CA ASN A 135 7.59 11.88 -0.08
C ASN A 135 8.64 13.00 -0.04
N THR A 136 9.67 12.93 -0.87
CA THR A 136 10.77 13.91 -0.91
C THR A 136 10.60 14.98 -1.99
N SER A 137 9.78 14.73 -3.02
CA SER A 137 9.54 15.71 -4.10
C SER A 137 8.48 16.74 -3.70
N GLN A 138 8.72 18.01 -4.06
CA GLN A 138 7.65 19.00 -4.07
C GLN A 138 6.64 18.63 -5.15
N PHE A 139 5.38 18.58 -4.77
CA PHE A 139 4.29 18.11 -5.66
C PHE A 139 3.96 19.17 -6.72
N ASP A 140 4.42 18.96 -7.95
CA ASP A 140 4.17 19.84 -9.10
C ASP A 140 2.81 19.57 -9.80
N GLY A 141 1.87 18.91 -9.12
CA GLY A 141 0.53 18.60 -9.68
C GLY A 141 0.51 17.45 -10.70
N ILE A 142 1.62 16.81 -11.00
CA ILE A 142 1.75 15.74 -12.00
C ILE A 142 2.20 14.45 -11.30
N PHE A 143 1.38 13.41 -11.38
CA PHE A 143 1.78 12.08 -10.94
C PHE A 143 2.69 11.43 -11.98
N THR A 144 3.89 11.00 -11.55
CA THR A 144 4.79 10.22 -12.40
C THR A 144 4.71 8.74 -12.03
N GLY A 145 4.46 7.89 -13.01
CA GLY A 145 4.34 6.43 -12.85
C GLY A 145 3.03 5.96 -12.21
N VAL A 146 2.81 4.64 -12.24
CA VAL A 146 1.61 3.99 -11.68
C VAL A 146 1.70 3.94 -10.15
N PRO A 147 0.66 4.31 -9.39
CA PRO A 147 0.61 4.17 -7.94
C PRO A 147 0.82 2.72 -7.48
N ILE A 148 1.55 2.52 -6.37
CA ILE A 148 1.79 1.19 -5.81
C ILE A 148 0.47 0.51 -5.41
N THR A 149 -0.50 1.27 -4.90
CA THR A 149 -1.85 0.81 -4.57
C THR A 149 -2.55 0.19 -5.78
N VAL A 150 -2.45 0.87 -6.96
CA VAL A 150 -3.02 0.36 -8.22
C VAL A 150 -2.28 -0.89 -8.68
N ALA A 151 -0.94 -0.89 -8.62
CA ALA A 151 -0.13 -2.04 -9.02
C ALA A 151 -0.45 -3.27 -8.14
N GLY A 152 -0.51 -3.12 -6.82
CA GLY A 152 -0.87 -4.20 -5.89
C GLY A 152 -2.30 -4.72 -6.11
N SER A 153 -3.25 -3.82 -6.39
CA SER A 153 -4.64 -4.20 -6.70
C SER A 153 -4.74 -4.99 -8.01
N ILE A 154 -3.98 -4.62 -9.04
CA ILE A 154 -3.91 -5.36 -10.31
C ILE A 154 -3.37 -6.78 -10.07
N ILE A 155 -2.32 -6.93 -9.26
CA ILE A 155 -1.77 -8.24 -8.91
C ILE A 155 -2.79 -9.08 -8.14
N ALA A 156 -3.52 -8.50 -7.19
CA ALA A 156 -4.55 -9.20 -6.44
C ALA A 156 -5.69 -9.69 -7.36
N LEU A 157 -6.18 -8.84 -8.27
CA LEU A 157 -7.19 -9.21 -9.27
C LEU A 157 -6.68 -10.28 -10.23
N PHE A 158 -5.44 -10.17 -10.70
CA PHE A 158 -4.79 -11.18 -11.51
C PHE A 158 -4.74 -12.52 -10.79
N SER A 159 -4.37 -12.50 -9.50
CA SER A 159 -4.35 -13.70 -8.68
C SER A 159 -5.74 -14.34 -8.53
N LEU A 160 -6.82 -13.57 -8.48
CA LEU A 160 -8.19 -14.12 -8.45
C LEU A 160 -8.61 -14.71 -9.81
N ALA A 161 -8.18 -14.09 -10.91
CA ALA A 161 -8.61 -14.47 -12.25
C ALA A 161 -7.84 -15.67 -12.82
N ILE A 162 -6.54 -15.80 -12.51
CA ILE A 162 -5.66 -16.80 -13.13
C ILE A 162 -5.38 -17.94 -12.14
N PRO A 163 -5.73 -19.19 -12.46
CA PRO A 163 -5.38 -20.35 -11.64
C PRO A 163 -3.87 -20.67 -11.72
N ASN A 164 -3.36 -21.44 -10.75
CA ASN A 164 -1.94 -21.79 -10.64
C ASN A 164 -1.52 -23.07 -11.38
N ASN A 165 -2.26 -23.51 -12.38
CA ASN A 165 -2.17 -24.87 -12.91
C ASN A 165 -1.24 -25.05 -14.11
N SER A 166 -0.52 -24.03 -14.56
CA SER A 166 0.27 -24.13 -15.79
C SER A 166 1.50 -23.22 -15.82
N ILE A 167 2.50 -23.62 -16.61
CA ILE A 167 3.69 -22.82 -16.93
C ILE A 167 3.26 -21.46 -17.52
N PHE A 168 2.16 -21.40 -18.25
CA PHE A 168 1.61 -20.16 -18.78
C PHE A 168 1.26 -19.15 -17.68
N SER A 169 0.71 -19.60 -16.56
CA SER A 169 0.40 -18.73 -15.41
C SER A 169 1.67 -18.12 -14.79
N ILE A 170 2.75 -18.90 -14.72
CA ILE A 170 4.07 -18.45 -14.24
C ILE A 170 4.63 -17.37 -15.18
N LEU A 171 4.66 -17.64 -16.50
CA LEU A 171 5.15 -16.67 -17.47
C LEU A 171 4.34 -15.36 -17.46
N LEU A 172 3.02 -15.47 -17.39
CA LEU A 172 2.14 -14.30 -17.33
C LEU A 172 2.36 -13.49 -16.06
N SER A 173 2.61 -14.14 -14.93
CA SER A 173 2.91 -13.45 -13.66
C SER A 173 4.28 -12.72 -13.71
N ILE A 174 5.30 -13.30 -14.35
CA ILE A 174 6.59 -12.64 -14.57
C ILE A 174 6.42 -11.40 -15.45
N ILE A 175 5.68 -11.54 -16.54
CA ILE A 175 5.40 -10.40 -17.46
C ILE A 175 4.68 -9.29 -16.69
N LEU A 176 3.67 -9.64 -15.89
CA LEU A 176 2.91 -8.68 -15.10
C LEU A 176 3.80 -7.95 -14.08
N LEU A 177 4.59 -8.69 -13.29
CA LEU A 177 5.50 -8.10 -12.30
C LEU A 177 6.51 -7.17 -12.98
N THR A 178 7.11 -7.59 -14.11
CA THR A 178 8.08 -6.78 -14.85
C THR A 178 7.45 -5.50 -15.38
N LEU A 179 6.25 -5.62 -15.97
CA LEU A 179 5.51 -4.49 -16.50
C LEU A 179 5.17 -3.47 -15.41
N LEU A 180 4.64 -3.94 -14.27
CA LEU A 180 4.27 -3.07 -13.15
C LEU A 180 5.51 -2.44 -12.51
N THR A 181 6.61 -3.18 -12.37
CA THR A 181 7.90 -2.66 -11.91
C THR A 181 8.37 -1.49 -12.78
N TYR A 182 8.35 -1.69 -14.10
CA TYR A 182 8.71 -0.64 -15.06
C TYR A 182 7.75 0.56 -14.98
N LEU A 183 6.44 0.32 -14.95
CA LEU A 183 5.44 1.38 -14.90
C LEU A 183 5.51 2.23 -13.62
N MET A 184 5.86 1.64 -12.47
CA MET A 184 6.04 2.37 -11.22
C MET A 184 7.21 3.37 -11.27
N ILE A 185 8.31 3.01 -11.96
CA ILE A 185 9.51 3.86 -12.07
C ILE A 185 9.42 4.81 -13.28
N SER A 186 8.57 4.50 -14.26
CA SER A 186 8.46 5.25 -15.50
C SER A 186 8.08 6.71 -15.28
N LYS A 187 8.57 7.59 -16.16
CA LYS A 187 8.23 9.03 -16.17
C LYS A 187 6.87 9.31 -16.83
N PHE A 188 6.00 8.32 -16.93
CA PHE A 188 4.68 8.49 -17.52
C PHE A 188 3.88 9.51 -16.68
N LYS A 189 3.47 10.60 -17.31
CA LYS A 189 2.72 11.67 -16.64
C LYS A 189 1.24 11.32 -16.67
N LEU A 190 0.67 10.94 -15.53
CA LEU A 190 -0.77 10.78 -15.38
C LEU A 190 -1.36 12.12 -14.92
N LYS A 191 -2.14 12.76 -15.79
CA LYS A 191 -2.88 13.97 -15.42
C LYS A 191 -3.97 13.58 -14.42
N LYS A 192 -4.07 14.32 -13.33
CA LYS A 192 -5.13 14.14 -12.35
C LYS A 192 -6.47 14.40 -13.03
N ILE A 193 -7.34 13.42 -13.10
CA ILE A 193 -8.74 13.55 -13.48
C ILE A 193 -9.55 14.01 -12.28
#